data_fbe5df918490177be3fdd1b6818326f9
#
_entry.id   fbe5df918490177be3fdd1b6818326f9
#
_cell.length_a   1.000
_cell.length_b   1.000
_cell.length_c   1.000
_cell.angle_alpha   90.00
_cell.angle_beta   90.00
_cell.angle_gamma   90.00
#
_symmetry.space_group_name_H-M   'P 1'
#
loop_
_entity.id
_entity.type
_entity.pdbx_description
1 polymer ?
#
loop_
_entity_poly.entity_id
_entity_poly.type
_entity_poly.pdbx_seq_one_letter_code
_entity_poly.pdbx_strand_id
1 'polypeptide(L)'
;MIGGFFEFLFKNSVQIRTSSYAINPETFQLNLLALSALIIKADGKIEQKELNFVRSFFISQYGKDRADLIFRTFNTQIKKKSQHLDKLTPVFVQQTSYETRLQILHFLFGIANADGNISDIELEKLSQVASGMRLRLPDFESIKAMFIKNTDNAYKILEIDPKASQDEIKSAYRKMAKKYHPDKLRGQDPSMIKGAEEKFREVQK
;
A
#
# COMPACT_ATOMS: atom_id res chain seq x y z
N MET A 1 -24.36 5.77 0.14
CA MET A 1 -23.96 7.17 -0.14
C MET A 1 -22.48 7.34 0.10
N ILE A 2 -21.61 6.73 -0.73
CA ILE A 2 -20.13 6.77 -0.62
C ILE A 2 -19.51 7.53 -1.82
N GLY A 3 -20.31 7.93 -2.82
CA GLY A 3 -19.80 8.54 -4.06
C GLY A 3 -19.43 10.03 -3.98
N GLY A 4 -20.03 10.81 -3.08
CA GLY A 4 -19.87 12.29 -3.10
C GLY A 4 -18.56 12.84 -2.56
N PHE A 5 -17.87 12.10 -1.69
CA PHE A 5 -16.58 12.55 -1.12
C PHE A 5 -15.42 12.35 -2.11
N PHE A 6 -15.49 11.32 -2.95
CA PHE A 6 -14.52 11.06 -4.00
C PHE A 6 -14.55 12.10 -5.13
N GLU A 7 -15.73 12.56 -5.55
CA GLU A 7 -15.85 13.62 -6.58
C GLU A 7 -15.27 14.96 -6.13
N PHE A 8 -15.38 15.30 -4.85
CA PHE A 8 -14.83 16.54 -4.30
C PHE A 8 -13.29 16.57 -4.34
N LEU A 9 -12.63 15.43 -4.08
CA LEU A 9 -11.18 15.33 -4.11
C LEU A 9 -10.60 15.36 -5.53
N PHE A 10 -11.32 14.85 -6.54
CA PHE A 10 -10.85 14.82 -7.93
C PHE A 10 -11.06 16.14 -8.70
N LYS A 11 -12.05 16.96 -8.34
CA LYS A 11 -12.33 18.22 -9.05
C LYS A 11 -11.33 19.35 -8.77
N ASN A 12 -10.52 19.26 -7.73
CA ASN A 12 -9.58 20.32 -7.33
C ASN A 12 -8.10 20.02 -7.57
N SER A 13 -7.74 18.93 -8.25
CA SER A 13 -6.35 18.49 -8.43
C SER A 13 -5.75 18.81 -9.79
N VAL A 14 -5.94 20.02 -10.32
CA VAL A 14 -5.18 20.49 -11.48
C VAL A 14 -4.42 21.76 -11.10
N GLN A 15 -3.32 21.56 -10.40
CA GLN A 15 -2.12 22.40 -10.47
C GLN A 15 -0.94 21.56 -9.99
N ILE A 16 -0.34 20.79 -10.89
CA ILE A 16 0.89 20.05 -10.64
C ILE A 16 2.05 21.03 -10.56
N ARG A 17 2.51 21.35 -9.35
CA ARG A 17 3.89 21.79 -9.16
C ARG A 17 4.76 20.56 -9.25
N THR A 18 5.42 20.38 -10.37
CA THR A 18 6.40 19.33 -10.62
C THR A 18 7.58 19.46 -9.67
N SER A 19 7.54 18.70 -8.57
CA SER A 19 8.73 18.29 -7.87
C SER A 19 9.42 17.23 -8.73
N SER A 20 10.73 17.36 -8.95
CA SER A 20 11.55 16.57 -9.90
C SER A 20 11.73 15.09 -9.57
N TYR A 21 10.79 14.45 -8.85
CA TYR A 21 10.80 13.06 -8.41
C TYR A 21 9.53 12.26 -8.73
N ALA A 22 8.65 12.78 -9.59
CA ALA A 22 7.42 12.04 -9.93
C ALA A 22 7.75 10.89 -10.90
N ILE A 23 7.53 9.64 -10.45
CA ILE A 23 7.47 8.48 -11.34
C ILE A 23 6.47 8.76 -12.46
N ASN A 24 6.84 8.43 -13.70
CA ASN A 24 5.86 8.29 -14.77
C ASN A 24 4.73 7.37 -14.29
N PRO A 25 3.46 7.81 -14.30
CA PRO A 25 2.33 7.04 -13.76
C PRO A 25 2.26 5.61 -14.32
N GLU A 26 2.59 5.42 -15.58
CA GLU A 26 2.60 4.10 -16.21
C GLU A 26 3.68 3.19 -15.62
N THR A 27 4.89 3.72 -15.43
CA THR A 27 5.99 2.98 -14.79
C THR A 27 5.64 2.61 -13.35
N PHE A 28 5.00 3.51 -12.60
CA PHE A 28 4.53 3.24 -11.24
C PHE A 28 3.52 2.09 -11.22
N GLN A 29 2.49 2.16 -12.08
CA GLN A 29 1.42 1.17 -12.16
C GLN A 29 1.95 -0.22 -12.52
N LEU A 30 2.88 -0.30 -13.48
CA LEU A 30 3.50 -1.56 -13.88
C LEU A 30 4.39 -2.16 -12.78
N ASN A 31 5.17 -1.33 -12.08
CA ASN A 31 5.99 -1.79 -10.96
C ASN A 31 5.14 -2.22 -9.76
N LEU A 32 4.03 -1.52 -9.47
CA LEU A 32 3.09 -1.93 -8.44
C LEU A 32 2.46 -3.29 -8.76
N LEU A 33 2.07 -3.51 -10.02
CA LEU A 33 1.56 -4.80 -10.48
C LEU A 33 2.63 -5.89 -10.42
N ALA A 34 3.90 -5.56 -10.70
CA ALA A 34 5.02 -6.49 -10.56
C ALA A 34 5.25 -6.91 -9.09
N LEU A 35 5.19 -5.99 -8.15
CA LEU A 35 5.24 -6.32 -6.71
C LEU A 35 4.04 -7.17 -6.28
N SER A 36 2.84 -6.84 -6.76
CA SER A 36 1.63 -7.65 -6.51
C SER A 36 1.82 -9.09 -6.95
N ALA A 37 2.37 -9.30 -8.16
CA ALA A 37 2.62 -10.63 -8.69
C ALA A 37 3.69 -11.41 -7.90
N LEU A 38 4.64 -10.74 -7.26
CA LEU A 38 5.62 -11.39 -6.37
C LEU A 38 5.00 -11.86 -5.06
N ILE A 39 4.03 -11.11 -4.50
CA ILE A 39 3.30 -11.54 -3.30
C ILE A 39 2.39 -12.71 -3.64
N ILE A 40 1.55 -12.61 -4.67
CA ILE A 40 0.63 -13.69 -5.11
C ILE A 40 1.35 -15.01 -5.39
N LYS A 41 2.62 -14.97 -5.79
CA LYS A 41 3.41 -16.15 -6.10
C LYS A 41 4.32 -16.60 -4.97
N ALA A 42 4.29 -15.94 -3.81
CA ALA A 42 5.28 -16.13 -2.78
C ALA A 42 5.33 -17.57 -2.26
N ASP A 43 4.18 -18.18 -2.00
CA ASP A 43 4.03 -19.54 -1.49
C ASP A 43 3.85 -20.62 -2.60
N GLY A 44 3.86 -20.18 -3.87
CA GLY A 44 3.65 -21.05 -5.04
C GLY A 44 2.19 -21.38 -5.36
N LYS A 45 1.23 -20.91 -4.57
CA LYS A 45 -0.19 -21.04 -4.81
C LYS A 45 -0.73 -19.71 -5.29
N ILE A 46 -1.56 -19.73 -6.32
CA ILE A 46 -2.20 -18.52 -6.85
C ILE A 46 -3.67 -18.58 -6.49
N GLU A 47 -4.05 -17.80 -5.49
CA GLU A 47 -5.43 -17.76 -5.05
C GLU A 47 -6.27 -16.79 -5.91
N GLN A 48 -7.47 -17.24 -6.31
CA GLN A 48 -8.36 -16.42 -7.14
C GLN A 48 -8.81 -15.14 -6.42
N LYS A 49 -8.89 -15.17 -5.08
CA LYS A 49 -9.26 -14.01 -4.27
C LYS A 49 -8.22 -12.91 -4.34
N GLU A 50 -6.93 -13.25 -4.31
CA GLU A 50 -5.83 -12.30 -4.46
C GLU A 50 -5.83 -11.65 -5.85
N LEU A 51 -6.01 -12.45 -6.91
CA LEU A 51 -6.12 -11.95 -8.28
C LEU A 51 -7.30 -10.99 -8.43
N ASN A 52 -8.46 -11.34 -7.83
CA ASN A 52 -9.65 -10.50 -7.85
C ASN A 52 -9.44 -9.22 -7.04
N PHE A 53 -8.74 -9.29 -5.90
CA PHE A 53 -8.41 -8.11 -5.11
C PHE A 53 -7.58 -7.12 -5.93
N VAL A 54 -6.49 -7.57 -6.55
CA VAL A 54 -5.63 -6.74 -7.42
C VAL A 54 -6.43 -6.16 -8.58
N ARG A 55 -7.24 -6.99 -9.26
CA ARG A 55 -8.07 -6.53 -10.39
C ARG A 55 -9.05 -5.46 -9.96
N SER A 56 -9.79 -5.69 -8.89
CA SER A 56 -10.79 -4.75 -8.36
C SER A 56 -10.15 -3.44 -7.92
N PHE A 57 -8.98 -3.53 -7.28
CA PHE A 57 -8.21 -2.36 -6.88
C PHE A 57 -7.80 -1.51 -8.09
N PHE A 58 -7.17 -2.10 -9.11
CA PHE A 58 -6.75 -1.37 -10.31
C PHE A 58 -7.94 -0.75 -11.07
N ILE A 59 -9.05 -1.49 -11.20
CA ILE A 59 -10.27 -0.95 -11.84
C ILE A 59 -10.84 0.22 -11.04
N SER A 60 -10.89 0.12 -9.71
CA SER A 60 -11.43 1.18 -8.85
C SER A 60 -10.58 2.44 -8.84
N GLN A 61 -9.26 2.32 -9.04
CA GLN A 61 -8.33 3.44 -9.00
C GLN A 61 -8.14 4.13 -10.36
N TYR A 62 -8.12 3.35 -11.44
CA TYR A 62 -7.74 3.84 -12.78
C TYR A 62 -8.86 3.75 -13.81
N GLY A 63 -10.00 3.15 -13.45
CA GLY A 63 -11.06 2.80 -14.38
C GLY A 63 -10.73 1.54 -15.18
N LYS A 64 -11.78 0.93 -15.77
CA LYS A 64 -11.68 -0.37 -16.44
C LYS A 64 -10.70 -0.36 -17.62
N ASP A 65 -10.83 0.63 -18.50
CA ASP A 65 -10.03 0.67 -19.75
C ASP A 65 -8.53 0.82 -19.46
N ARG A 66 -8.18 1.69 -18.49
CA ARG A 66 -6.79 1.87 -18.07
C ARG A 66 -6.24 0.64 -17.35
N ALA A 67 -7.02 0.03 -16.47
CA ALA A 67 -6.64 -1.21 -15.79
C ALA A 67 -6.39 -2.35 -16.79
N ASP A 68 -7.27 -2.52 -17.78
CA ASP A 68 -7.11 -3.53 -18.82
C ASP A 68 -5.83 -3.29 -19.65
N LEU A 69 -5.51 -2.03 -19.96
CA LEU A 69 -4.26 -1.68 -20.64
C LEU A 69 -3.03 -2.05 -19.78
N ILE A 70 -3.04 -1.71 -18.49
CA ILE A 70 -1.95 -2.05 -17.56
C ILE A 70 -1.74 -3.57 -17.50
N PHE A 71 -2.82 -4.35 -17.34
CA PHE A 71 -2.75 -5.81 -17.30
C PHE A 71 -2.21 -6.42 -18.60
N ARG A 72 -2.63 -5.92 -19.76
CA ARG A 72 -2.11 -6.36 -21.07
C ARG A 72 -0.63 -6.05 -21.18
N THR A 73 -0.20 -4.82 -20.89
CA THR A 73 1.20 -4.40 -20.94
C THR A 73 2.06 -5.25 -20.00
N PHE A 74 1.57 -5.48 -18.76
CA PHE A 74 2.27 -6.35 -17.82
C PHE A 74 2.44 -7.78 -18.35
N ASN A 75 1.38 -8.38 -18.86
CA ASN A 75 1.41 -9.75 -19.39
C ASN A 75 2.34 -9.90 -20.60
N THR A 76 2.40 -8.91 -21.49
CA THR A 76 3.20 -8.98 -22.71
C THR A 76 4.67 -8.64 -22.49
N GLN A 77 4.97 -7.64 -21.66
CA GLN A 77 6.32 -7.06 -21.55
C GLN A 77 7.06 -7.47 -20.26
N ILE A 78 6.34 -7.65 -19.16
CA ILE A 78 6.94 -7.78 -17.83
C ILE A 78 6.86 -9.19 -17.26
N LYS A 79 5.73 -9.89 -17.43
CA LYS A 79 5.52 -11.24 -16.87
C LYS A 79 6.56 -12.26 -17.32
N LYS A 80 7.10 -12.12 -18.53
CA LYS A 80 8.12 -13.00 -19.10
C LYS A 80 9.51 -12.77 -18.51
N LYS A 81 9.77 -11.58 -17.92
CA LYS A 81 11.02 -11.26 -17.25
C LYS A 81 10.95 -11.72 -15.81
N SER A 82 12.02 -12.35 -15.33
CA SER A 82 12.12 -12.67 -13.90
C SER A 82 12.03 -11.38 -13.06
N GLN A 83 11.04 -11.32 -12.18
CA GLN A 83 10.86 -10.18 -11.28
C GLN A 83 11.69 -10.41 -10.03
N HIS A 84 12.57 -9.46 -9.72
CA HIS A 84 13.45 -9.53 -8.55
C HIS A 84 13.21 -8.32 -7.65
N LEU A 85 13.07 -8.55 -6.35
CA LEU A 85 12.82 -7.49 -5.35
C LEU A 85 13.96 -6.46 -5.32
N ASP A 86 15.20 -6.91 -5.46
CA ASP A 86 16.40 -6.07 -5.50
C ASP A 86 16.41 -5.05 -6.66
N LYS A 87 15.63 -5.30 -7.72
CA LYS A 87 15.45 -4.37 -8.85
C LYS A 87 14.21 -3.50 -8.72
N LEU A 88 13.14 -4.02 -8.13
CA LEU A 88 11.86 -3.29 -8.03
C LEU A 88 11.85 -2.30 -6.87
N THR A 89 12.31 -2.71 -5.68
CA THR A 89 12.21 -1.87 -4.48
C THR A 89 13.04 -0.58 -4.55
N PRO A 90 14.27 -0.55 -5.14
CA PRO A 90 15.00 0.70 -5.29
C PRO A 90 14.30 1.76 -6.14
N VAL A 91 13.52 1.34 -7.14
CA VAL A 91 12.74 2.27 -7.98
C VAL A 91 11.76 3.06 -7.13
N PHE A 92 11.04 2.38 -6.21
CA PHE A 92 10.13 3.05 -5.29
C PHE A 92 10.87 3.94 -4.29
N VAL A 93 12.03 3.52 -3.79
CA VAL A 93 12.85 4.34 -2.88
C VAL A 93 13.30 5.64 -3.53
N GLN A 94 13.70 5.59 -4.79
CA GLN A 94 14.21 6.76 -5.52
C GLN A 94 13.10 7.72 -5.98
N GLN A 95 11.91 7.19 -6.25
CA GLN A 95 10.87 7.90 -7.00
C GLN A 95 9.58 8.14 -6.20
N THR A 96 9.50 7.71 -4.94
CA THR A 96 8.31 7.93 -4.11
C THR A 96 8.66 8.43 -2.72
N SER A 97 7.71 9.13 -2.09
CA SER A 97 7.83 9.53 -0.70
C SER A 97 7.80 8.33 0.25
N TYR A 98 8.23 8.54 1.49
CA TYR A 98 8.15 7.51 2.52
C TYR A 98 6.70 7.06 2.77
N GLU A 99 5.79 8.03 2.81
CA GLU A 99 4.35 7.80 3.00
C GLU A 99 3.75 6.95 1.86
N THR A 100 4.13 7.23 0.61
CA THR A 100 3.71 6.40 -0.54
C THR A 100 4.17 4.96 -0.39
N ARG A 101 5.41 4.73 0.07
CA ARG A 101 5.92 3.37 0.29
C ARG A 101 5.18 2.63 1.41
N LEU A 102 4.73 3.34 2.45
CA LEU A 102 3.85 2.78 3.48
C LEU A 102 2.50 2.32 2.89
N GLN A 103 1.92 3.12 1.96
CA GLN A 103 0.68 2.73 1.30
C GLN A 103 0.86 1.53 0.37
N ILE A 104 1.99 1.46 -0.34
CA ILE A 104 2.33 0.27 -1.14
C ILE A 104 2.38 -0.96 -0.24
N LEU A 105 3.07 -0.91 0.89
CA LEU A 105 3.14 -2.02 1.83
C LEU A 105 1.76 -2.42 2.36
N HIS A 106 0.93 -1.45 2.75
CA HIS A 106 -0.45 -1.70 3.19
C HIS A 106 -1.28 -2.40 2.09
N PHE A 107 -1.17 -1.95 0.85
CA PHE A 107 -1.82 -2.59 -0.30
C PHE A 107 -1.37 -4.04 -0.50
N LEU A 108 -0.07 -4.31 -0.39
CA LEU A 108 0.48 -5.67 -0.52
C LEU A 108 0.01 -6.60 0.62
N PHE A 109 -0.12 -6.09 1.85
CA PHE A 109 -0.78 -6.82 2.94
C PHE A 109 -2.25 -7.12 2.63
N GLY A 110 -2.96 -6.19 1.98
CA GLY A 110 -4.34 -6.41 1.52
C GLY A 110 -4.45 -7.53 0.50
N ILE A 111 -3.46 -7.69 -0.38
CA ILE A 111 -3.40 -8.84 -1.32
C ILE A 111 -3.24 -10.14 -0.55
N ALA A 112 -2.20 -10.26 0.28
CA ALA A 112 -1.92 -11.46 1.05
C ALA A 112 -3.08 -11.85 2.00
N ASN A 113 -3.85 -10.87 2.48
CA ASN A 113 -5.02 -11.11 3.34
C ASN A 113 -6.35 -11.27 2.56
N ALA A 114 -6.33 -11.37 1.24
CA ALA A 114 -7.57 -11.39 0.44
C ALA A 114 -8.46 -12.63 0.70
N ASP A 115 -7.87 -13.72 1.12
CA ASP A 115 -8.57 -14.95 1.54
C ASP A 115 -8.88 -14.98 3.05
N GLY A 116 -8.32 -14.06 3.83
CA GLY A 116 -8.45 -13.94 5.30
C GLY A 116 -7.31 -14.58 6.09
N ASN A 117 -6.28 -15.09 5.41
CA ASN A 117 -5.12 -15.71 6.05
C ASN A 117 -3.82 -15.29 5.32
N ILE A 118 -2.81 -14.89 6.08
CA ILE A 118 -1.49 -14.57 5.55
C ILE A 118 -0.53 -15.68 5.95
N SER A 119 0.03 -16.39 4.99
CA SER A 119 1.01 -17.44 5.25
C SER A 119 2.35 -16.86 5.74
N ASP A 120 3.15 -17.69 6.43
CA ASP A 120 4.48 -17.27 6.90
C ASP A 120 5.40 -16.88 5.72
N ILE A 121 5.26 -17.55 4.58
CA ILE A 121 6.06 -17.29 3.38
C ILE A 121 5.69 -15.91 2.78
N GLU A 122 4.40 -15.58 2.73
CA GLU A 122 3.95 -14.25 2.29
C GLU A 122 4.41 -13.17 3.27
N LEU A 123 4.31 -13.44 4.58
CA LEU A 123 4.75 -12.51 5.61
C LEU A 123 6.26 -12.25 5.52
N GLU A 124 7.06 -13.27 5.27
CA GLU A 124 8.50 -13.12 5.02
C GLU A 124 8.75 -12.28 3.75
N LYS A 125 8.00 -12.54 2.67
CA LYS A 125 8.10 -11.77 1.44
C LYS A 125 7.72 -10.30 1.63
N LEU A 126 6.66 -10.02 2.39
CA LEU A 126 6.26 -8.65 2.77
C LEU A 126 7.34 -7.95 3.59
N SER A 127 8.00 -8.66 4.52
CA SER A 127 9.13 -8.14 5.29
C SER A 127 10.33 -7.79 4.39
N GLN A 128 10.66 -8.65 3.43
CA GLN A 128 11.71 -8.40 2.43
C GLN A 128 11.38 -7.16 1.58
N VAL A 129 10.12 -6.99 1.15
CA VAL A 129 9.66 -5.79 0.42
C VAL A 129 9.81 -4.55 1.28
N ALA A 130 9.37 -4.58 2.54
CA ALA A 130 9.46 -3.45 3.46
C ALA A 130 10.92 -3.02 3.67
N SER A 131 11.82 -3.98 3.89
CA SER A 131 13.26 -3.74 4.02
C SER A 131 13.85 -3.12 2.75
N GLY A 132 13.56 -3.71 1.58
CA GLY A 132 14.02 -3.19 0.28
C GLY A 132 13.49 -1.78 -0.03
N MET A 133 12.29 -1.44 0.43
CA MET A 133 11.71 -0.10 0.35
C MET A 133 12.20 0.85 1.45
N ARG A 134 13.16 0.43 2.30
CA ARG A 134 13.71 1.21 3.42
C ARG A 134 12.64 1.71 4.39
N LEU A 135 11.65 0.86 4.67
CA LEU A 135 10.65 1.11 5.70
C LEU A 135 11.19 0.67 7.07
N ARG A 136 10.82 1.39 8.13
CA ARG A 136 11.25 1.06 9.49
C ARG A 136 10.46 -0.12 10.03
N LEU A 137 11.09 -0.92 10.87
CA LEU A 137 10.45 -2.07 11.49
C LEU A 137 9.17 -1.73 12.27
N PRO A 138 9.09 -0.64 13.08
CA PRO A 138 7.84 -0.28 13.74
C PRO A 138 6.69 0.01 12.77
N ASP A 139 6.97 0.61 11.61
CA ASP A 139 5.95 0.86 10.58
C ASP A 139 5.46 -0.45 9.94
N PHE A 140 6.37 -1.40 9.70
CA PHE A 140 6.01 -2.73 9.21
C PHE A 140 5.11 -3.46 10.23
N GLU A 141 5.51 -3.51 11.51
CA GLU A 141 4.73 -4.17 12.56
C GLU A 141 3.37 -3.47 12.78
N SER A 142 3.32 -2.15 12.67
CA SER A 142 2.07 -1.39 12.75
C SER A 142 1.11 -1.74 11.59
N ILE A 143 1.61 -1.87 10.36
CA ILE A 143 0.79 -2.28 9.21
C ILE A 143 0.35 -3.74 9.35
N LYS A 144 1.27 -4.64 9.69
CA LYS A 144 0.99 -6.06 9.94
C LYS A 144 -0.12 -6.27 10.97
N ALA A 145 -0.10 -5.51 12.08
CA ALA A 145 -1.10 -5.58 13.13
C ALA A 145 -2.53 -5.24 12.68
N MET A 146 -2.71 -4.57 11.54
CA MET A 146 -4.04 -4.28 11.00
C MET A 146 -4.68 -5.49 10.32
N PHE A 147 -3.87 -6.40 9.81
CA PHE A 147 -4.33 -7.57 9.05
C PHE A 147 -4.35 -8.83 9.90
N ILE A 148 -3.39 -8.98 10.81
CA ILE A 148 -3.28 -10.15 11.69
C ILE A 148 -3.89 -9.81 13.05
N LYS A 149 -5.10 -10.29 13.30
CA LYS A 149 -5.83 -10.02 14.56
C LYS A 149 -5.11 -10.63 15.76
N ASN A 150 -4.72 -9.78 16.69
CA ASN A 150 -4.13 -10.15 17.96
C ASN A 150 -4.66 -9.17 19.04
N THR A 151 -4.76 -9.60 20.29
CA THR A 151 -5.30 -8.78 21.41
C THR A 151 -4.56 -7.46 21.63
N ASP A 152 -3.27 -7.39 21.26
CA ASP A 152 -2.42 -6.20 21.48
C ASP A 152 -2.27 -5.31 20.22
N ASN A 153 -3.10 -5.52 19.21
CA ASN A 153 -2.93 -4.85 17.93
C ASN A 153 -3.08 -3.33 17.99
N ALA A 154 -3.99 -2.81 18.85
CA ALA A 154 -4.18 -1.37 18.97
C ALA A 154 -2.89 -0.64 19.39
N TYR A 155 -2.16 -1.18 20.35
CA TYR A 155 -0.89 -0.61 20.81
C TYR A 155 0.20 -0.71 19.72
N LYS A 156 0.26 -1.82 18.99
CA LYS A 156 1.19 -1.98 17.86
C LYS A 156 0.86 -1.04 16.70
N ILE A 157 -0.43 -0.84 16.41
CA ILE A 157 -0.88 0.14 15.39
C ILE A 157 -0.43 1.54 15.77
N LEU A 158 -0.54 1.91 17.05
CA LEU A 158 -0.10 3.20 17.55
C LEU A 158 1.43 3.30 17.78
N GLU A 159 2.17 2.21 17.63
CA GLU A 159 3.63 2.12 17.90
C GLU A 159 3.99 2.50 19.35
N ILE A 160 3.20 2.02 20.33
CA ILE A 160 3.39 2.28 21.76
C ILE A 160 3.37 0.99 22.59
N ASP A 161 3.88 1.07 23.81
CA ASP A 161 3.82 -0.02 24.78
C ASP A 161 2.37 -0.25 25.27
N PRO A 162 1.92 -1.50 25.51
CA PRO A 162 0.62 -1.79 26.10
C PRO A 162 0.38 -1.16 27.48
N LYS A 163 1.45 -0.77 28.17
CA LYS A 163 1.39 -0.06 29.45
C LYS A 163 1.40 1.47 29.33
N ALA A 164 1.30 1.99 28.10
CA ALA A 164 1.32 3.43 27.86
C ALA A 164 0.18 4.16 28.59
N SER A 165 0.49 5.32 29.13
CA SER A 165 -0.47 6.20 29.77
C SER A 165 -1.49 6.77 28.78
N GLN A 166 -2.61 7.28 29.27
CA GLN A 166 -3.64 7.93 28.44
C GLN A 166 -3.09 9.11 27.62
N ASP A 167 -2.12 9.83 28.16
CA ASP A 167 -1.52 10.97 27.43
C ASP A 167 -0.57 10.51 26.34
N GLU A 168 0.16 9.41 26.56
CA GLU A 168 0.98 8.76 25.53
C GLU A 168 0.10 8.19 24.40
N ILE A 169 -1.02 7.53 24.74
CA ILE A 169 -2.01 7.04 23.75
C ILE A 169 -2.54 8.21 22.91
N LYS A 170 -2.98 9.32 23.52
CA LYS A 170 -3.45 10.50 22.79
C LYS A 170 -2.37 11.12 21.91
N SER A 171 -1.14 11.19 22.39
CA SER A 171 0.00 11.72 21.64
C SER A 171 0.32 10.83 20.43
N ALA A 172 0.38 9.51 20.64
CA ALA A 172 0.62 8.53 19.61
C ALA A 172 -0.48 8.57 18.53
N TYR A 173 -1.74 8.62 18.93
CA TYR A 173 -2.88 8.78 18.03
C TYR A 173 -2.72 10.02 17.12
N ARG A 174 -2.41 11.19 17.69
CA ARG A 174 -2.22 12.42 16.89
C ARG A 174 -1.05 12.29 15.91
N LYS A 175 0.04 11.64 16.34
CA LYS A 175 1.22 11.39 15.50
C LYS A 175 0.86 10.46 14.34
N MET A 176 0.13 9.38 14.60
CA MET A 176 -0.30 8.43 13.56
C MET A 176 -1.32 9.04 12.62
N ALA A 177 -2.32 9.76 13.13
CA ALA A 177 -3.29 10.49 12.32
C ALA A 177 -2.59 11.49 11.38
N LYS A 178 -1.58 12.24 11.87
CA LYS A 178 -0.77 13.13 11.02
C LYS A 178 0.09 12.38 10.02
N LYS A 179 0.65 11.22 10.37
CA LYS A 179 1.52 10.39 9.52
C LYS A 179 0.75 9.80 8.33
N TYR A 180 -0.47 9.32 8.58
CA TYR A 180 -1.31 8.66 7.57
C TYR A 180 -2.41 9.56 6.99
N HIS A 181 -2.35 10.87 7.25
CA HIS A 181 -3.33 11.80 6.72
C HIS A 181 -3.28 11.83 5.18
N PRO A 182 -4.43 11.67 4.47
CA PRO A 182 -4.48 11.63 3.01
C PRO A 182 -3.88 12.86 2.33
N ASP A 183 -3.92 14.01 3.00
CA ASP A 183 -3.37 15.27 2.52
C ASP A 183 -1.87 15.24 2.20
N LYS A 184 -1.11 14.35 2.87
CA LYS A 184 0.31 14.13 2.61
C LYS A 184 0.60 13.43 1.29
N LEU A 185 -0.42 12.86 0.69
CA LEU A 185 -0.33 12.15 -0.58
C LEU A 185 -0.88 12.95 -1.75
N ARG A 186 -1.15 14.26 -1.55
CA ARG A 186 -1.57 15.15 -2.62
C ARG A 186 -0.55 15.14 -3.76
N GLY A 187 -1.05 14.86 -4.98
CA GLY A 187 -0.19 14.74 -6.17
C GLY A 187 0.49 13.38 -6.35
N GLN A 188 0.24 12.43 -5.47
CA GLN A 188 0.67 11.04 -5.60
C GLN A 188 -0.35 10.22 -6.42
N ASP A 189 0.02 8.97 -6.74
CA ASP A 189 -0.88 8.07 -7.46
C ASP A 189 -2.19 7.83 -6.68
N PRO A 190 -3.37 7.86 -7.34
CA PRO A 190 -4.67 7.69 -6.69
C PRO A 190 -4.79 6.43 -5.83
N SER A 191 -4.10 5.36 -6.20
CA SER A 191 -4.08 4.11 -5.44
C SER A 191 -3.54 4.28 -4.03
N MET A 192 -2.59 5.19 -3.85
CA MET A 192 -1.95 5.43 -2.55
C MET A 192 -2.81 6.25 -1.61
N ILE A 193 -3.66 7.12 -2.15
CA ILE A 193 -4.59 7.94 -1.35
C ILE A 193 -5.62 7.05 -0.65
N LYS A 194 -6.16 6.06 -1.36
CA LYS A 194 -7.13 5.11 -0.78
C LYS A 194 -6.55 4.29 0.36
N GLY A 195 -5.33 3.77 0.19
CA GLY A 195 -4.63 3.05 1.25
C GLY A 195 -4.41 3.90 2.51
N ALA A 196 -4.08 5.19 2.33
CA ALA A 196 -3.95 6.13 3.45
C ALA A 196 -5.27 6.34 4.20
N GLU A 197 -6.40 6.44 3.48
CA GLU A 197 -7.72 6.58 4.09
C GLU A 197 -8.13 5.34 4.88
N GLU A 198 -7.84 4.15 4.36
CA GLU A 198 -8.11 2.89 5.05
C GLU A 198 -7.31 2.79 6.35
N LYS A 199 -6.00 3.08 6.29
CA LYS A 199 -5.14 3.10 7.46
C LYS A 199 -5.56 4.18 8.48
N PHE A 200 -5.94 5.36 8.03
CA PHE A 200 -6.42 6.42 8.89
C PHE A 200 -7.67 6.00 9.66
N ARG A 201 -8.60 5.26 9.02
CA ARG A 201 -9.78 4.69 9.69
C ARG A 201 -9.40 3.66 10.75
N GLU A 202 -8.41 2.80 10.51
CA GLU A 202 -7.98 1.81 11.50
C GLU A 202 -7.35 2.48 12.74
N VAL A 203 -6.63 3.58 12.56
CA VAL A 203 -6.10 4.39 13.68
C VAL A 203 -7.24 5.07 14.47
N GLN A 204 -8.41 5.33 13.87
CA GLN A 204 -9.55 5.98 14.51
C GLN A 204 -10.47 5.02 15.30
N LYS A 205 -10.35 3.72 15.12
CA LYS A 205 -11.11 2.70 15.88
C LYS A 205 -10.48 2.45 17.24
#